data_c94868d524c7c38f0c6f2ad453b3896e
#
_entry.id   c94868d524c7c38f0c6f2ad453b3896e
#
_cell.length_a   1.000
_cell.length_b   1.000
_cell.length_c   1.000
_cell.angle_alpha   90.00
_cell.angle_beta   90.00
_cell.angle_gamma   90.00
#
_symmetry.space_group_name_H-M   'P 1'
#
loop_
_entity.id
_entity.type
_entity.pdbx_description
1 polymer ?
#
loop_
_entity_poly.entity_id
_entity_poly.type
_entity_poly.pdbx_seq_one_letter_code
_entity_poly.pdbx_strand_id
1 'polypeptide(L)'
;MLKKIDHIGIAVHSIEAVKEFFLKIFGLSPIFEETVEEQQVKVVGYRIGEPIIEFLQPTSQTSPIAKYLDKRGEGLHHIAVGVDNLESILASLKSKEVPLIDETPRVGAEGKKIAFLHPKGLFGILLELSQENEKANHSSHS
;
A
#
# COMPACT_ATOMS: atom_id res chain seq x y z
N MET A 1 6.71 -13.32 11.89
CA MET A 1 5.37 -12.82 11.64
C MET A 1 5.40 -11.52 10.83
N LEU A 2 5.83 -10.42 11.38
CA LEU A 2 6.09 -9.22 10.60
C LEU A 2 7.53 -9.29 10.10
N LYS A 3 7.74 -9.11 8.80
CA LYS A 3 9.06 -9.36 8.20
C LYS A 3 9.84 -8.10 7.91
N LYS A 4 9.19 -7.10 7.35
CA LYS A 4 9.87 -5.90 6.85
C LYS A 4 8.87 -4.80 6.57
N ILE A 5 9.35 -3.59 6.44
CA ILE A 5 8.55 -2.50 5.87
C ILE A 5 8.51 -2.77 4.36
N ASP A 6 7.34 -3.03 3.83
CA ASP A 6 7.16 -3.29 2.41
C ASP A 6 7.13 -1.98 1.62
N HIS A 7 6.24 -1.08 2.03
CA HIS A 7 6.16 0.22 1.39
C HIS A 7 5.50 1.25 2.30
N ILE A 8 5.64 2.51 1.90
CA ILE A 8 4.98 3.64 2.53
C ILE A 8 4.08 4.25 1.45
N GLY A 9 2.80 4.41 1.76
CA GLY A 9 1.82 4.94 0.81
C GLY A 9 1.54 6.41 1.06
N ILE A 10 1.63 7.21 0.01
CA ILE A 10 1.44 8.66 0.05
C ILE A 10 0.32 9.03 -0.92
N ALA A 11 -0.69 9.74 -0.43
CA ALA A 11 -1.81 10.20 -1.25
C ALA A 11 -1.44 11.50 -1.96
N VAL A 12 -1.66 11.55 -3.28
CA VAL A 12 -1.35 12.72 -4.09
C VAL A 12 -2.47 12.99 -5.08
N HIS A 13 -2.53 14.23 -5.56
CA HIS A 13 -3.49 14.62 -6.60
C HIS A 13 -3.01 14.20 -7.99
N SER A 14 -1.69 14.20 -8.23
CA SER A 14 -1.16 13.95 -9.57
C SER A 14 0.11 13.12 -9.56
N ILE A 15 0.00 11.90 -10.07
CA ILE A 15 1.16 11.03 -10.26
C ILE A 15 2.11 11.61 -11.31
N GLU A 16 1.58 12.28 -12.33
CA GLU A 16 2.43 12.90 -13.35
C GLU A 16 3.34 13.97 -12.74
N ALA A 17 2.82 14.75 -11.79
CA ALA A 17 3.62 15.74 -11.08
C ALA A 17 4.71 15.07 -10.24
N VAL A 18 4.40 13.94 -9.60
CA VAL A 18 5.37 13.16 -8.83
C VAL A 18 6.49 12.66 -9.74
N LYS A 19 6.13 12.07 -10.88
CA LYS A 19 7.09 11.51 -11.81
C LYS A 19 8.03 12.59 -12.35
N GLU A 20 7.49 13.74 -12.67
CA GLU A 20 8.29 14.87 -13.15
C GLU A 20 9.27 15.34 -12.08
N PHE A 21 8.81 15.47 -10.85
CA PHE A 21 9.63 15.89 -9.72
C PHE A 21 10.78 14.91 -9.47
N PHE A 22 10.48 13.61 -9.38
CA PHE A 22 11.50 12.62 -9.08
C PHE A 22 12.54 12.51 -10.19
N LEU A 23 12.11 12.59 -11.44
CA LEU A 23 13.05 12.56 -12.55
C LEU A 23 13.95 13.81 -12.57
N LYS A 24 13.36 14.98 -12.42
CA LYS A 24 14.08 16.25 -12.53
C LYS A 24 15.01 16.49 -11.35
N ILE A 25 14.57 16.19 -10.14
CA ILE A 25 15.32 16.52 -8.92
C ILE A 25 16.28 15.40 -8.52
N PHE A 26 15.84 14.15 -8.59
CA PHE A 26 16.62 13.02 -8.12
C PHE A 26 17.15 12.12 -9.23
N GLY A 27 16.74 12.33 -10.47
CA GLY A 27 17.14 11.48 -11.57
C GLY A 27 16.56 10.07 -11.48
N LEU A 28 15.43 9.91 -10.77
CA LEU A 28 14.83 8.60 -10.54
C LEU A 28 13.60 8.40 -11.40
N SER A 29 13.51 7.18 -11.97
CA SER A 29 12.31 6.71 -12.65
C SER A 29 11.60 5.69 -11.77
N PRO A 30 10.29 5.58 -11.84
CA PRO A 30 9.57 4.61 -11.00
C PRO A 30 9.93 3.19 -11.39
N ILE A 31 9.85 2.26 -10.42
CA ILE A 31 10.07 0.84 -10.69
C ILE A 31 8.80 0.16 -11.21
N PHE A 32 7.64 0.76 -10.96
CA PHE A 32 6.37 0.30 -11.53
C PHE A 32 5.35 1.43 -11.53
N GLU A 33 4.35 1.26 -12.38
CA GLU A 33 3.18 2.12 -12.44
C GLU A 33 2.00 1.23 -12.85
N GLU A 34 0.91 1.26 -12.08
CA GLU A 34 -0.26 0.45 -12.38
C GLU A 34 -1.54 1.08 -11.83
N THR A 35 -2.67 0.61 -12.37
CA THR A 35 -3.99 0.96 -11.83
C THR A 35 -4.50 -0.26 -11.06
N VAL A 36 -4.84 -0.04 -9.78
CA VAL A 36 -5.44 -1.08 -8.94
C VAL A 36 -6.94 -0.82 -8.93
N GLU A 37 -7.67 -1.52 -9.79
CA GLU A 37 -9.10 -1.29 -10.02
C GLU A 37 -9.91 -1.46 -8.74
N GLU A 38 -9.62 -2.50 -7.97
CA GLU A 38 -10.36 -2.80 -6.75
C GLU A 38 -10.30 -1.67 -5.73
N GLN A 39 -9.18 -0.96 -5.69
CA GLN A 39 -8.98 0.14 -4.76
C GLN A 39 -9.24 1.51 -5.39
N GLN A 40 -9.53 1.54 -6.68
CA GLN A 40 -9.78 2.76 -7.44
C GLN A 40 -8.63 3.76 -7.31
N VAL A 41 -7.40 3.24 -7.51
CA VAL A 41 -6.21 4.08 -7.45
C VAL A 41 -5.25 3.76 -8.58
N LYS A 42 -4.51 4.78 -8.98
CA LYS A 42 -3.34 4.64 -9.83
C LYS A 42 -2.13 4.78 -8.92
N VAL A 43 -1.16 3.89 -9.07
CA VAL A 43 -0.01 3.79 -8.17
C VAL A 43 1.28 3.90 -8.95
N VAL A 44 2.22 4.66 -8.43
CA VAL A 44 3.59 4.67 -8.94
C VAL A 44 4.53 4.41 -7.76
N GLY A 45 5.53 3.54 -7.96
CA GLY A 45 6.43 3.13 -6.89
C GLY A 45 7.89 3.47 -7.19
N TYR A 46 8.59 3.91 -6.14
CA TYR A 46 10.02 4.22 -6.18
C TYR A 46 10.73 3.41 -5.10
N ARG A 47 11.75 2.66 -5.49
CA ARG A 47 12.51 1.88 -4.52
C ARG A 47 13.56 2.76 -3.86
N ILE A 48 13.51 2.84 -2.54
CA ILE A 48 14.48 3.59 -1.74
C ILE A 48 15.09 2.58 -0.76
N GLY A 49 16.23 2.02 -1.14
CA GLY A 49 16.78 0.90 -0.40
C GLY A 49 15.92 -0.34 -0.59
N GLU A 50 15.55 -1.02 0.49
CA GLU A 50 14.67 -2.18 0.41
C GLU A 50 13.20 -1.81 0.24
N PRO A 51 12.65 -0.86 1.04
CA PRO A 51 11.24 -0.51 0.90
C PRO A 51 10.95 0.35 -0.33
N ILE A 52 9.66 0.44 -0.65
CA ILE A 52 9.18 1.22 -1.79
C ILE A 52 8.36 2.39 -1.25
N ILE A 53 8.52 3.56 -1.85
CA ILE A 53 7.58 4.66 -1.61
C ILE A 53 6.58 4.63 -2.75
N GLU A 54 5.29 4.48 -2.41
CA GLU A 54 4.20 4.43 -3.38
C GLU A 54 3.38 5.71 -3.30
N PHE A 55 3.14 6.31 -4.46
CA PHE A 55 2.26 7.47 -4.56
C PHE A 55 0.95 7.01 -5.18
N LEU A 56 -0.16 7.42 -4.56
CA LEU A 56 -1.49 6.93 -4.85
C LEU A 56 -2.37 8.08 -5.33
N GLN A 57 -2.88 7.97 -6.55
CA GLN A 57 -3.80 8.96 -7.13
C GLN A 57 -5.16 8.29 -7.30
N PRO A 58 -6.26 8.88 -6.81
CA PRO A 58 -7.57 8.26 -6.98
C PRO A 58 -8.00 8.28 -8.44
N THR A 59 -8.69 7.22 -8.87
CA THR A 59 -9.25 7.14 -10.21
C THR A 59 -10.72 7.55 -10.25
N SER A 60 -11.33 7.73 -9.07
CA SER A 60 -12.72 8.19 -8.96
C SER A 60 -12.95 8.86 -7.62
N GLN A 61 -14.05 9.59 -7.51
CA GLN A 61 -14.41 10.27 -6.26
C GLN A 61 -14.84 9.30 -5.15
N THR A 62 -15.18 8.06 -5.51
CA THR A 62 -15.54 7.04 -4.52
C THR A 62 -14.35 6.31 -3.95
N SER A 63 -13.15 6.58 -4.47
CA SER A 63 -11.92 6.00 -3.94
C SER A 63 -11.66 6.45 -2.50
N PRO A 64 -11.20 5.54 -1.62
CA PRO A 64 -10.76 5.94 -0.28
C PRO A 64 -9.67 7.02 -0.30
N ILE A 65 -8.82 7.02 -1.33
CA ILE A 65 -7.78 8.03 -1.47
C ILE A 65 -8.37 9.39 -1.80
N ALA A 66 -9.44 9.44 -2.62
CA ALA A 66 -10.12 10.70 -2.90
C ALA A 66 -10.69 11.31 -1.62
N LYS A 67 -11.30 10.47 -0.79
CA LYS A 67 -11.86 10.89 0.49
C LYS A 67 -10.77 11.40 1.43
N TYR A 68 -9.63 10.70 1.44
CA TYR A 68 -8.49 11.12 2.26
C TYR A 68 -7.99 12.50 1.84
N LEU A 69 -7.80 12.70 0.52
CA LEU A 69 -7.32 13.98 -0.01
C LEU A 69 -8.28 15.12 0.32
N ASP A 70 -9.58 14.88 0.24
CA ASP A 70 -10.58 15.89 0.57
C ASP A 70 -10.51 16.33 2.02
N LYS A 71 -10.24 15.39 2.91
CA LYS A 71 -10.19 15.66 4.35
C LYS A 71 -8.85 16.21 4.82
N ARG A 72 -7.75 15.68 4.29
CA ARG A 72 -6.42 15.93 4.84
C ARG A 72 -5.42 16.52 3.86
N GLY A 73 -5.75 16.55 2.58
CA GLY A 73 -4.80 16.97 1.56
C GLY A 73 -3.76 15.89 1.29
N GLU A 74 -2.73 16.26 0.54
CA GLU A 74 -1.65 15.33 0.20
C GLU A 74 -0.81 14.98 1.42
N GLY A 75 -0.38 13.73 1.52
CA GLY A 75 0.48 13.30 2.61
C GLY A 75 0.48 11.79 2.82
N LEU A 76 1.10 11.38 3.92
CA LEU A 76 1.20 9.98 4.31
C LEU A 76 -0.18 9.38 4.52
N HIS A 77 -0.43 8.26 3.84
CA HIS A 77 -1.71 7.57 3.95
C HIS A 77 -1.61 6.29 4.78
N HIS A 78 -0.59 5.47 4.52
CA HIS A 78 -0.44 4.21 5.24
C HIS A 78 0.99 3.70 5.21
N ILE A 79 1.26 2.74 6.09
CA ILE A 79 2.51 1.98 6.11
C ILE A 79 2.13 0.53 5.87
N ALA A 80 2.85 -0.14 4.98
CA ALA A 80 2.61 -1.54 4.69
C ALA A 80 3.76 -2.39 5.19
N VAL A 81 3.43 -3.48 5.86
CA VAL A 81 4.38 -4.41 6.44
C VAL A 81 4.22 -5.76 5.75
N GLY A 82 5.34 -6.33 5.31
CA GLY A 82 5.35 -7.65 4.70
C GLY A 82 5.16 -8.74 5.74
N VAL A 83 4.34 -9.73 5.40
CA VAL A 83 4.03 -10.86 6.28
C VAL A 83 4.14 -12.17 5.51
N ASP A 84 4.36 -13.28 6.24
CA ASP A 84 4.46 -14.60 5.65
C ASP A 84 3.10 -15.21 5.29
N ASN A 85 2.14 -15.10 6.21
CA ASN A 85 0.85 -15.73 6.06
C ASN A 85 -0.25 -14.79 6.54
N LEU A 86 -0.84 -14.08 5.59
CA LEU A 86 -1.83 -13.06 5.90
C LEU A 86 -3.09 -13.63 6.54
N GLU A 87 -3.58 -14.77 6.04
CA GLU A 87 -4.79 -15.38 6.58
C GLU A 87 -4.61 -15.79 8.04
N SER A 88 -3.45 -16.36 8.36
CA SER A 88 -3.12 -16.76 9.73
C SER A 88 -3.07 -15.56 10.66
N ILE A 89 -2.45 -14.46 10.21
CA ILE A 89 -2.37 -13.24 11.02
C ILE A 89 -3.75 -12.63 11.24
N LEU A 90 -4.57 -12.58 10.20
CA LEU A 90 -5.92 -12.05 10.33
C LEU A 90 -6.75 -12.87 11.32
N ALA A 91 -6.63 -14.21 11.28
CA ALA A 91 -7.32 -15.07 12.23
C ALA A 91 -6.87 -14.75 13.67
N SER A 92 -5.58 -14.59 13.89
CA SER A 92 -5.04 -14.24 15.20
C SER A 92 -5.55 -12.89 15.68
N LEU A 93 -5.54 -11.89 14.80
CA LEU A 93 -6.02 -10.54 15.15
C LEU A 93 -7.50 -10.54 15.50
N LYS A 94 -8.31 -11.29 14.76
CA LYS A 94 -9.74 -11.43 15.06
C LYS A 94 -9.96 -12.08 16.43
N SER A 95 -9.19 -13.13 16.73
CA SER A 95 -9.33 -13.81 18.02
C SER A 95 -8.94 -12.92 19.19
N LYS A 96 -8.12 -11.93 18.96
CA LYS A 96 -7.68 -10.95 19.97
C LYS A 96 -8.50 -9.67 19.93
N GLU A 97 -9.55 -9.66 19.12
CA GLU A 97 -10.50 -8.54 18.99
C GLU A 97 -9.83 -7.23 18.54
N VAL A 98 -8.79 -7.33 17.72
CA VAL A 98 -8.16 -6.15 17.13
C VAL A 98 -9.05 -5.62 16.00
N PRO A 99 -9.40 -4.32 16.00
CA PRO A 99 -10.24 -3.76 14.95
C PRO A 99 -9.57 -3.87 13.57
N LEU A 100 -10.30 -4.43 12.61
CA LEU A 100 -9.83 -4.62 11.24
C LEU A 100 -10.74 -3.88 10.27
N ILE A 101 -10.15 -3.32 9.21
CA ILE A 101 -10.94 -2.83 8.09
C ILE A 101 -11.29 -4.02 7.21
N ASP A 102 -10.30 -4.88 6.94
CA ASP A 102 -10.49 -6.07 6.11
C ASP A 102 -10.36 -7.33 6.95
N GLU A 103 -11.42 -8.13 6.99
CA GLU A 103 -11.38 -9.41 7.69
C GLU A 103 -10.85 -10.54 6.83
N THR A 104 -10.86 -10.33 5.51
CA THR A 104 -10.33 -11.28 4.53
C THR A 104 -9.40 -10.52 3.57
N PRO A 105 -8.40 -11.23 2.98
CA PRO A 105 -7.48 -10.57 2.06
C PRO A 105 -8.14 -10.00 0.82
N ARG A 106 -7.58 -8.91 0.33
CA ARG A 106 -7.93 -8.28 -0.95
C ARG A 106 -6.71 -8.24 -1.85
N VAL A 107 -6.91 -7.88 -3.11
CA VAL A 107 -5.82 -7.70 -4.07
C VAL A 107 -5.31 -6.26 -3.99
N GLY A 108 -4.02 -6.09 -3.82
CA GLY A 108 -3.34 -4.80 -3.85
C GLY A 108 -2.43 -4.67 -5.05
N ALA A 109 -1.55 -3.69 -5.02
CA ALA A 109 -0.59 -3.44 -6.08
C ALA A 109 0.30 -4.67 -6.30
N GLU A 110 0.69 -4.89 -7.54
CA GLU A 110 1.54 -6.02 -7.95
C GLU A 110 0.94 -7.39 -7.63
N GLY A 111 -0.38 -7.46 -7.52
CA GLY A 111 -1.10 -8.72 -7.26
C GLY A 111 -0.92 -9.28 -5.87
N LYS A 112 -0.37 -8.52 -4.94
CA LYS A 112 -0.17 -8.97 -3.56
C LYS A 112 -1.50 -9.11 -2.85
N LYS A 113 -1.55 -10.01 -1.86
CA LYS A 113 -2.68 -10.11 -0.95
C LYS A 113 -2.49 -9.10 0.15
N ILE A 114 -3.50 -8.27 0.40
CA ILE A 114 -3.41 -7.23 1.42
C ILE A 114 -4.62 -7.22 2.32
N ALA A 115 -4.45 -6.63 3.51
CA ALA A 115 -5.55 -6.35 4.43
C ALA A 115 -5.14 -5.19 5.33
N PHE A 116 -6.09 -4.31 5.65
CA PHE A 116 -5.83 -3.16 6.50
C PHE A 116 -6.36 -3.37 7.92
N LEU A 117 -5.56 -2.98 8.91
CA LEU A 117 -6.02 -2.81 10.27
C LEU A 117 -6.68 -1.45 10.38
N HIS A 118 -7.74 -1.37 11.20
CA HIS A 118 -8.36 -0.10 11.49
C HIS A 118 -7.42 0.76 12.36
N PRO A 119 -7.29 2.06 12.09
CA PRO A 119 -6.40 2.91 12.89
C PRO A 119 -6.65 2.87 14.39
N LYS A 120 -7.89 2.62 14.82
CA LYS A 120 -8.20 2.46 16.24
C LYS A 120 -7.46 1.28 16.87
N GLY A 121 -7.09 0.29 16.08
CA GLY A 121 -6.35 -0.88 16.57
C GLY A 121 -4.86 -0.64 16.67
N LEU A 122 -4.33 0.44 16.12
CA LEU A 122 -2.90 0.70 16.10
C LEU A 122 -2.58 2.19 16.26
N PHE A 123 -3.08 2.78 17.35
CA PHE A 123 -2.67 4.13 17.77
C PHE A 123 -2.83 5.20 16.69
N GLY A 124 -3.86 5.08 15.87
CA GLY A 124 -4.15 6.06 14.83
C GLY A 124 -3.43 5.84 13.50
N ILE A 125 -2.65 4.75 13.39
CA ILE A 125 -1.91 4.43 12.17
C ILE A 125 -2.71 3.47 11.31
N LEU A 126 -2.88 3.81 10.03
CA LEU A 126 -3.44 2.88 9.06
C LEU A 126 -2.33 1.94 8.62
N LEU A 127 -2.41 0.69 9.06
CA LEU A 127 -1.42 -0.33 8.76
C LEU A 127 -1.96 -1.33 7.74
N GLU A 128 -1.21 -1.52 6.69
CA GLU A 128 -1.49 -2.55 5.70
C GLU A 128 -0.61 -3.76 5.97
N LEU A 129 -1.20 -4.95 5.95
CA LEU A 129 -0.45 -6.20 5.97
C LEU A 129 -0.41 -6.70 4.53
N SER A 130 0.77 -7.05 4.04
CA SER A 130 0.98 -7.39 2.65
C SER A 130 1.73 -8.71 2.52
N GLN A 131 1.19 -9.61 1.71
CA GLN A 131 1.82 -10.90 1.44
C GLN A 131 2.09 -11.01 -0.05
N GLU A 132 3.34 -11.23 -0.42
CA GLU A 132 3.69 -11.50 -1.81
C GLU A 132 3.08 -12.82 -2.23
N ASN A 133 2.61 -12.91 -3.48
CA ASN A 133 2.16 -14.19 -3.97
C ASN A 133 3.38 -15.05 -4.31
N GLU A 134 3.25 -16.37 -4.17
CA GLU A 134 4.35 -17.32 -4.39
C GLU A 134 4.96 -17.21 -5.78
N LYS A 135 4.14 -16.91 -6.78
CA LYS A 135 4.58 -16.81 -8.16
C LYS A 135 5.50 -15.61 -8.35
N ALA A 136 5.20 -14.47 -7.73
CA ALA A 136 6.05 -13.28 -7.77
C ALA A 136 7.35 -13.54 -7.03
N ASN A 137 7.29 -14.24 -5.89
CA ASN A 137 8.45 -14.61 -5.09
C ASN A 137 9.39 -15.52 -5.89
N HIS A 138 8.83 -16.51 -6.57
CA HIS A 138 9.58 -17.42 -7.43
C HIS A 138 10.31 -16.67 -8.55
N SER A 139 9.62 -15.73 -9.18
CA SER A 139 10.18 -14.92 -10.25
C SER A 139 11.36 -14.07 -9.79
N SER A 140 11.31 -13.58 -8.55
CA SER A 140 12.37 -12.72 -8.02
C SER A 140 13.64 -13.47 -7.69
N HIS A 141 13.58 -14.81 -7.59
CA HIS A 141 14.75 -15.64 -7.28
C HIS A 141 15.39 -16.26 -8.51
N SER A 142 14.74 -16.13 -9.63
CA SER A 142 15.27 -16.64 -10.87
C SER A 142 16.00 -15.56 -11.66
#